data_816d500a1719144bba994c89c6982162
#
_entry.id   816d500a1719144bba994c89c6982162
#
_cell.length_a   1.000
_cell.length_b   1.000
_cell.length_c   1.000
_cell.angle_alpha   90.00
_cell.angle_beta   90.00
_cell.angle_gamma   90.00
#
_symmetry.space_group_name_H-M   'P 1'
#
loop_
_entity.id
_entity.type
_entity.pdbx_description
1 polymer ?
#
loop_
_entity_poly.entity_id
_entity_poly.type
_entity_poly.pdbx_seq_one_letter_code
_entity_poly.pdbx_strand_id
1 'polypeptide(L)'
;MTPLIEALDRACPGFVPNYLEEGIPYSWMSGFVRHVIQSRLDGRDAEVREVFAVIERQLGTDRPGWKLSDDSNLAVAGFLEDLQNGNLHREGSRPADFYPYLGEKSLKAWNSLNGFWEMVAGSKPV
;
A
#
# COMPACT_ATOMS: atom_id res chain seq x y z
N MET A 1 2.34 -5.02 17.33
CA MET A 1 1.76 -4.52 16.07
C MET A 1 1.94 -3.01 15.99
N THR A 2 2.28 -2.47 14.83
CA THR A 2 2.51 -1.02 14.70
C THR A 2 1.20 -0.25 14.65
N PRO A 3 1.19 1.05 14.99
CA PRO A 3 -0.03 1.87 14.85
C PRO A 3 -0.60 1.87 13.43
N LEU A 4 0.26 1.87 12.40
CA LEU A 4 -0.21 1.80 11.02
C LEU A 4 -0.93 0.48 10.76
N ILE A 5 -0.33 -0.65 11.14
CA ILE A 5 -0.95 -1.96 10.93
C ILE A 5 -2.28 -2.04 11.67
N GLU A 6 -2.35 -1.54 12.91
CA GLU A 6 -3.60 -1.52 13.65
C GLU A 6 -4.69 -0.72 12.95
N ALA A 7 -4.32 0.44 12.38
CA ALA A 7 -5.28 1.28 11.66
C ALA A 7 -5.76 0.60 10.37
N LEU A 8 -4.87 -0.05 9.62
CA LEU A 8 -5.22 -0.78 8.41
C LEU A 8 -6.10 -1.99 8.73
N ASP A 9 -5.80 -2.68 9.82
CA ASP A 9 -6.60 -3.82 10.27
C ASP A 9 -8.03 -3.39 10.61
N ARG A 10 -8.19 -2.24 11.25
CA ARG A 10 -9.52 -1.68 11.53
C ARG A 10 -10.26 -1.27 10.26
N ALA A 11 -9.54 -0.81 9.24
CA ALA A 11 -10.15 -0.43 7.96
C ALA A 11 -10.64 -1.65 7.17
N CYS A 12 -10.05 -2.81 7.41
CA CYS A 12 -10.39 -4.06 6.71
C CYS A 12 -10.64 -5.19 7.70
N PRO A 13 -11.75 -5.15 8.46
CA PRO A 13 -12.01 -6.17 9.48
C PRO A 13 -12.15 -7.58 8.92
N GLY A 14 -12.41 -7.72 7.62
CA GLY A 14 -12.48 -9.02 6.96
C GLY A 14 -11.14 -9.63 6.59
N PHE A 15 -10.03 -8.88 6.74
CA PHE A 15 -8.71 -9.41 6.44
C PHE A 15 -8.23 -10.32 7.57
N VAL A 16 -7.88 -11.55 7.20
CA VAL A 16 -7.31 -12.52 8.14
C VAL A 16 -5.87 -12.78 7.71
N PRO A 17 -4.87 -12.29 8.45
CA PRO A 17 -3.48 -12.51 8.06
C PRO A 17 -3.09 -13.97 8.22
N ASN A 18 -2.12 -14.40 7.41
CA ASN A 18 -1.48 -15.69 7.62
C ASN A 18 -0.74 -15.61 8.96
N TYR A 19 -1.01 -16.56 9.84
CA TYR A 19 -0.45 -16.52 11.18
C TYR A 19 1.10 -16.55 11.19
N LEU A 20 1.73 -17.13 10.16
CA LEU A 20 3.18 -17.13 10.02
C LEU A 20 3.76 -15.75 9.69
N GLU A 21 2.93 -14.83 9.21
CA GLU A 21 3.32 -13.49 8.81
C GLU A 21 3.08 -12.42 9.87
N GLU A 22 2.32 -12.75 10.93
CA GLU A 22 1.89 -11.78 11.93
C GLU A 22 3.02 -11.02 12.63
N GLY A 23 4.17 -11.65 12.81
CA GLY A 23 5.30 -11.02 13.48
C GLY A 23 6.23 -10.24 12.56
N ILE A 24 5.96 -10.20 11.25
CA ILE A 24 6.83 -9.58 10.25
C ILE A 24 6.05 -8.53 9.48
N PRO A 25 6.25 -7.21 9.78
CA PRO A 25 5.43 -6.15 9.20
C PRO A 25 5.36 -6.15 7.67
N TYR A 26 6.47 -6.35 6.98
CA TYR A 26 6.48 -6.33 5.51
C TYR A 26 5.78 -7.55 4.91
N SER A 27 5.90 -8.72 5.54
CA SER A 27 5.14 -9.90 5.10
C SER A 27 3.65 -9.73 5.36
N TRP A 28 3.29 -9.18 6.51
CA TRP A 28 1.90 -8.84 6.81
C TRP A 28 1.34 -7.91 5.73
N MET A 29 2.13 -6.87 5.37
CA MET A 29 1.70 -5.88 4.39
C MET A 29 1.49 -6.49 3.00
N SER A 30 2.34 -7.43 2.58
CA SER A 30 2.16 -8.11 1.29
C SER A 30 0.84 -8.87 1.24
N GLY A 31 0.48 -9.57 2.31
CA GLY A 31 -0.82 -10.24 2.42
C GLY A 31 -1.97 -9.24 2.41
N PHE A 32 -1.80 -8.13 3.11
CA PHE A 32 -2.81 -7.08 3.18
C PHE A 32 -3.07 -6.44 1.81
N VAL A 33 -1.99 -6.16 1.06
CA VAL A 33 -2.11 -5.61 -0.29
C VAL A 33 -2.92 -6.53 -1.19
N ARG A 34 -2.69 -7.84 -1.11
CA ARG A 34 -3.48 -8.81 -1.87
C ARG A 34 -4.96 -8.77 -1.48
N HIS A 35 -5.25 -8.58 -0.19
CA HIS A 35 -6.63 -8.41 0.27
C HIS A 35 -7.26 -7.15 -0.31
N VAL A 36 -6.51 -6.03 -0.34
CA VAL A 36 -7.00 -4.76 -0.91
C VAL A 36 -7.31 -4.92 -2.41
N ILE A 37 -6.43 -5.60 -3.14
CA ILE A 37 -6.65 -5.89 -4.55
C ILE A 37 -7.94 -6.69 -4.73
N GLN A 38 -8.15 -7.73 -3.91
CA GLN A 38 -9.36 -8.52 -3.97
C GLN A 38 -10.60 -7.70 -3.59
N SER A 39 -10.48 -6.84 -2.59
CA SER A 39 -11.58 -5.95 -2.18
C SER A 39 -12.04 -5.05 -3.33
N ARG A 40 -11.09 -4.50 -4.08
CA ARG A 40 -11.43 -3.69 -5.25
C ARG A 40 -12.12 -4.53 -6.33
N LEU A 41 -11.60 -5.71 -6.62
CA LEU A 41 -12.21 -6.61 -7.60
C LEU A 41 -13.64 -7.02 -7.20
N ASP A 42 -13.89 -7.13 -5.90
CA ASP A 42 -15.20 -7.49 -5.36
C ASP A 42 -16.15 -6.30 -5.25
N GLY A 43 -15.70 -5.11 -5.62
CA GLY A 43 -16.53 -3.90 -5.57
C GLY A 43 -16.65 -3.28 -4.19
N ARG A 44 -15.80 -3.64 -3.23
CA ARG A 44 -15.80 -3.05 -1.88
C ARG A 44 -15.05 -1.72 -1.87
N ASP A 45 -15.56 -0.76 -2.62
CA ASP A 45 -14.91 0.53 -2.85
C ASP A 45 -14.72 1.35 -1.56
N ALA A 46 -15.71 1.34 -0.68
CA ALA A 46 -15.61 2.10 0.57
C ALA A 46 -14.46 1.60 1.45
N GLU A 47 -14.26 0.27 1.50
CA GLU A 47 -13.15 -0.34 2.24
C GLU A 47 -11.81 0.10 1.64
N VAL A 48 -11.69 0.04 0.32
CA VAL A 48 -10.46 0.46 -0.38
C VAL A 48 -10.17 1.93 -0.10
N ARG A 49 -11.18 2.80 -0.19
CA ARG A 49 -11.02 4.23 0.10
C ARG A 49 -10.53 4.49 1.52
N GLU A 50 -11.06 3.75 2.49
CA GLU A 50 -10.64 3.90 3.88
C GLU A 50 -9.18 3.48 4.08
N VAL A 51 -8.76 2.40 3.42
CA VAL A 51 -7.35 1.98 3.45
C VAL A 51 -6.45 3.11 2.95
N PHE A 52 -6.76 3.69 1.80
CA PHE A 52 -5.94 4.76 1.23
C PHE A 52 -5.98 6.04 2.08
N ALA A 53 -7.09 6.30 2.78
CA ALA A 53 -7.16 7.40 3.74
C ALA A 53 -6.20 7.17 4.92
N VAL A 54 -6.08 5.94 5.41
CA VAL A 54 -5.13 5.59 6.47
C VAL A 54 -3.69 5.84 5.98
N ILE A 55 -3.35 5.39 4.78
CA ILE A 55 -2.03 5.60 4.19
C ILE A 55 -1.72 7.09 4.05
N GLU A 56 -2.68 7.87 3.54
CA GLU A 56 -2.50 9.31 3.37
C GLU A 56 -2.26 10.01 4.70
N ARG A 57 -3.00 9.65 5.74
CA ARG A 57 -2.81 10.21 7.08
C ARG A 57 -1.43 9.87 7.64
N GLN A 58 -0.96 8.63 7.42
CA GLN A 58 0.37 8.23 7.87
C GLN A 58 1.45 9.08 7.22
N LEU A 59 1.38 9.28 5.91
CA LEU A 59 2.35 10.09 5.19
C LEU A 59 2.27 11.56 5.59
N GLY A 60 1.10 12.03 6.03
CA GLY A 60 0.90 13.37 6.54
C GLY A 60 1.59 13.65 7.87
N THR A 61 2.06 12.63 8.60
CA THR A 61 2.79 12.82 9.85
C THR A 61 4.26 13.14 9.64
N ASP A 62 4.78 12.94 8.43
CA ASP A 62 6.20 13.15 8.16
C ASP A 62 6.54 14.63 8.06
N ARG A 63 7.76 14.97 8.52
CA ARG A 63 8.28 16.33 8.41
C ARG A 63 9.15 16.43 7.16
N PRO A 64 8.98 17.49 6.33
CA PRO A 64 9.84 17.69 5.17
C PRO A 64 11.32 17.73 5.57
N GLY A 65 12.15 16.98 4.86
CA GLY A 65 13.59 16.94 5.11
C GLY A 65 14.03 16.04 6.26
N TRP A 66 13.09 15.41 6.97
CA TRP A 66 13.40 14.47 8.04
C TRP A 66 13.30 13.02 7.55
N LYS A 67 14.02 12.13 8.24
CA LYS A 67 13.95 10.70 7.98
C LYS A 67 12.52 10.19 8.21
N LEU A 68 12.04 9.34 7.31
CA LEU A 68 10.74 8.72 7.48
C LEU A 68 10.70 7.81 8.70
N SER A 69 9.58 7.80 9.41
CA SER A 69 9.35 6.85 10.49
C SER A 69 9.26 5.42 9.94
N ASP A 70 9.37 4.43 10.81
CA ASP A 70 9.22 3.03 10.41
C ASP A 70 7.85 2.77 9.78
N ASP A 71 6.79 3.37 10.34
CA ASP A 71 5.44 3.21 9.78
C ASP A 71 5.31 3.89 8.42
N SER A 72 5.92 5.06 8.22
CA SER A 72 5.91 5.71 6.91
C SER A 72 6.71 4.92 5.89
N ASN A 73 7.84 4.35 6.28
CA ASN A 73 8.59 3.43 5.40
C ASN A 73 7.75 2.21 5.04
N LEU A 74 7.00 1.66 6.00
CA LEU A 74 6.11 0.52 5.75
C LEU A 74 4.98 0.91 4.78
N ALA A 75 4.44 2.13 4.90
CA ALA A 75 3.41 2.62 3.99
C ALA A 75 3.95 2.77 2.56
N VAL A 76 5.17 3.27 2.40
CA VAL A 76 5.76 3.50 1.08
C VAL A 76 6.38 2.22 0.52
N ALA A 77 7.36 1.65 1.20
CA ALA A 77 8.09 0.49 0.71
C ALA A 77 7.33 -0.82 0.87
N GLY A 78 6.37 -0.87 1.77
CA GLY A 78 5.49 -2.02 1.92
C GLY A 78 4.24 -1.88 1.07
N PHE A 79 3.36 -0.94 1.42
CA PHE A 79 2.05 -0.87 0.79
C PHE A 79 2.09 -0.37 -0.66
N LEU A 80 2.62 0.82 -0.89
CA LEU A 80 2.60 1.42 -2.23
C LEU A 80 3.50 0.66 -3.20
N GLU A 81 4.68 0.26 -2.78
CA GLU A 81 5.59 -0.51 -3.63
C GLU A 81 5.00 -1.86 -4.01
N ASP A 82 4.37 -2.56 -3.06
CA ASP A 82 3.71 -3.84 -3.34
C ASP A 82 2.55 -3.65 -4.32
N LEU A 83 1.78 -2.56 -4.20
CA LEU A 83 0.72 -2.26 -5.17
C LEU A 83 1.26 -2.02 -6.58
N GLN A 84 2.48 -1.51 -6.70
CA GLN A 84 3.12 -1.32 -8.00
C GLN A 84 3.72 -2.60 -8.57
N ASN A 85 3.83 -3.65 -7.75
CA ASN A 85 4.36 -4.92 -8.21
C ASN A 85 3.28 -5.71 -8.96
N GLY A 86 3.38 -5.74 -10.29
CA GLY A 86 2.42 -6.43 -11.14
C GLY A 86 2.24 -7.90 -10.78
N ASN A 87 3.27 -8.54 -10.21
CA ASN A 87 3.20 -9.95 -9.83
C ASN A 87 2.26 -10.24 -8.66
N LEU A 88 1.90 -9.22 -7.88
CA LEU A 88 0.93 -9.37 -6.79
C LEU A 88 -0.51 -9.24 -7.26
N HIS A 89 -0.71 -8.71 -8.47
CA HIS A 89 -2.04 -8.50 -9.01
C HIS A 89 -2.58 -9.77 -9.67
N ARG A 90 -3.88 -9.94 -9.53
CA ARG A 90 -4.62 -11.06 -10.15
C ARG A 90 -5.16 -10.60 -11.50
N GLU A 91 -5.65 -11.57 -12.29
CA GLU A 91 -6.34 -11.25 -13.54
C GLU A 91 -7.45 -10.22 -13.28
N GLY A 92 -7.51 -9.20 -14.10
CA GLY A 92 -8.48 -8.12 -13.97
C GLY A 92 -8.00 -6.96 -13.08
N SER A 93 -6.80 -7.03 -12.54
CA SER A 93 -6.23 -5.98 -11.69
C SER A 93 -4.85 -5.56 -12.17
N ARG A 94 -4.58 -4.25 -12.13
CA ARG A 94 -3.29 -3.65 -12.45
C ARG A 94 -2.97 -2.55 -11.46
N PRO A 95 -1.69 -2.23 -11.24
CA PRO A 95 -1.33 -1.10 -10.37
C PRO A 95 -2.05 0.20 -10.70
N ALA A 96 -2.19 0.53 -11.99
CA ALA A 96 -2.83 1.77 -12.43
C ALA A 96 -4.29 1.89 -11.98
N ASP A 97 -4.96 0.80 -11.67
CA ASP A 97 -6.35 0.81 -11.21
C ASP A 97 -6.50 1.50 -9.86
N PHE A 98 -5.41 1.65 -9.12
CA PHE A 98 -5.43 2.28 -7.80
C PHE A 98 -5.13 3.79 -7.82
N TYR A 99 -4.79 4.35 -8.99
CA TYR A 99 -4.54 5.78 -9.14
C TYR A 99 -5.66 6.65 -8.55
N PRO A 100 -6.95 6.35 -8.80
CA PRO A 100 -8.05 7.21 -8.29
C PRO A 100 -8.15 7.27 -6.77
N TYR A 101 -7.53 6.33 -6.07
CA TYR A 101 -7.58 6.29 -4.60
C TYR A 101 -6.45 7.09 -3.94
N LEU A 102 -5.43 7.48 -4.70
CA LEU A 102 -4.25 8.14 -4.13
C LEU A 102 -4.57 9.58 -3.73
N GLY A 103 -4.20 9.95 -2.49
CA GLY A 103 -4.23 11.32 -2.05
C GLY A 103 -2.96 12.05 -2.50
N GLU A 104 -2.83 13.30 -2.11
CA GLU A 104 -1.72 14.16 -2.52
C GLU A 104 -0.35 13.56 -2.16
N LYS A 105 -0.18 13.13 -0.92
CA LYS A 105 1.10 12.60 -0.44
C LYS A 105 1.37 11.20 -0.97
N SER A 106 0.33 10.39 -1.06
CA SER A 106 0.43 9.04 -1.62
C SER A 106 0.81 9.09 -3.10
N LEU A 107 0.25 10.04 -3.85
CA LEU A 107 0.56 10.20 -5.26
C LEU A 107 2.02 10.62 -5.47
N LYS A 108 2.52 11.53 -4.63
CA LYS A 108 3.91 11.95 -4.69
C LYS A 108 4.85 10.77 -4.42
N ALA A 109 4.57 9.96 -3.42
CA ALA A 109 5.34 8.77 -3.11
C ALA A 109 5.25 7.74 -4.24
N TRP A 110 4.07 7.53 -4.78
CA TRP A 110 3.82 6.64 -5.91
C TRP A 110 4.68 7.00 -7.11
N ASN A 111 4.71 8.30 -7.45
CA ASN A 111 5.51 8.76 -8.59
C ASN A 111 7.01 8.60 -8.36
N SER A 112 7.47 8.80 -7.13
CA SER A 112 8.88 8.57 -6.77
C SER A 112 9.27 7.11 -6.94
N LEU A 113 8.39 6.17 -6.56
CA LEU A 113 8.62 4.74 -6.74
C LEU A 113 8.64 4.37 -8.23
N ASN A 114 7.77 4.95 -9.03
CA ASN A 114 7.78 4.73 -10.48
C ASN A 114 9.10 5.14 -11.10
N GLY A 115 9.64 6.28 -10.69
CA GLY A 115 10.96 6.73 -11.14
C GLY A 115 12.07 5.74 -10.77
N PHE A 116 11.98 5.16 -9.57
CA PHE A 116 12.93 4.14 -9.12
C PHE A 116 12.84 2.88 -10.00
N TRP A 117 11.63 2.41 -10.30
CA TRP A 117 11.44 1.24 -11.16
C TRP A 117 12.02 1.46 -12.56
N GLU A 118 11.80 2.62 -13.14
CA GLU A 118 12.38 2.98 -14.44
C GLU A 118 13.91 2.95 -14.43
N MET A 119 14.48 3.52 -13.37
CA MET A 119 15.93 3.65 -13.25
C MET A 119 16.61 2.30 -13.04
N VAL A 120 16.01 1.41 -12.26
CA VAL A 120 16.62 0.13 -11.85
C VAL A 120 16.34 -0.97 -12.86
N ALA A 121 15.09 -1.08 -13.33
CA ALA A 121 14.64 -2.20 -14.15
C ALA A 121 14.46 -1.85 -15.63
N GLY A 122 14.49 -0.58 -15.99
CA GLY A 122 14.22 -0.12 -17.35
C GLY A 122 12.78 -0.34 -17.79
N SER A 123 11.88 -0.60 -16.86
CA SER A 123 10.46 -0.84 -17.15
C SER A 123 9.60 -0.27 -16.04
N LYS A 124 8.37 0.13 -16.41
CA LYS A 124 7.39 0.64 -15.45
C LYS A 124 6.45 -0.47 -14.99
N PRO A 125 5.96 -0.37 -13.73
CA PRO A 125 4.84 -1.20 -13.30
C PRO A 125 3.60 -0.94 -14.17
N VAL A 126 2.86 -1.96 -14.45
CA VAL A 126 1.66 -1.85 -15.31
C VAL A 126 0.39 -1.78 -14.50
#